data_41de873f1ee866431669d1cb048744ec
#
_entry.id   41de873f1ee866431669d1cb048744ec
#
_cell.length_a   1.000
_cell.length_b   1.000
_cell.length_c   1.000
_cell.angle_alpha   90.00
_cell.angle_beta   90.00
_cell.angle_gamma   90.00
#
_symmetry.space_group_name_H-M   'P 1'
#
loop_
_entity.id
_entity.type
_entity.pdbx_description
1 polymer ?
#
loop_
_entity_poly.entity_id
_entity_poly.type
_entity_poly.pdbx_seq_one_letter_code
_entity_poly.pdbx_strand_id
1 'polypeptide(L)'
;QQAPARSLFNALGFTAEELKKPMVGIVSSYNEIVPGHMNIDKIVNAVKLGVAEAGGVPVVFPAIAVCDGIAMGHVGMKYSLVTRDLIADSTECMAIAHQFDALVMVPNCDKNVPGLLMAAARLNLPTVFVSGGPMLAGHVQGKKRSLSSMFEAVGSYAAGTMTEDDVLELSLIHISEPTRHAQ
;
A
#
# COMPACT_ATOMS: atom_id res chain seq x y z
N GLN A 1 -15.52 -27.75 18.86
CA GLN A 1 -14.97 -27.88 17.50
C GLN A 1 -13.84 -26.88 17.16
N GLN A 2 -13.66 -25.80 17.93
CA GLN A 2 -12.64 -24.76 17.65
C GLN A 2 -11.37 -24.86 18.50
N ALA A 3 -11.15 -25.95 19.23
CA ALA A 3 -9.98 -26.08 20.09
C ALA A 3 -8.63 -26.00 19.35
N PRO A 4 -8.45 -26.61 18.16
CA PRO A 4 -7.20 -26.47 17.40
C PRO A 4 -6.95 -25.02 16.93
N ALA A 5 -7.97 -24.36 16.39
CA ALA A 5 -7.87 -22.95 15.97
C ALA A 5 -7.52 -22.04 17.16
N ARG A 6 -8.18 -22.24 18.29
CA ARG A 6 -7.92 -21.48 19.52
C ARG A 6 -6.48 -21.64 20.02
N SER A 7 -5.89 -22.85 19.92
CA SER A 7 -4.49 -23.05 20.30
C SER A 7 -3.53 -22.29 19.39
N LEU A 8 -3.84 -22.16 18.10
CA LEU A 8 -3.06 -21.36 17.17
C LEU A 8 -3.18 -19.86 17.45
N PHE A 9 -4.38 -19.36 17.76
CA PHE A 9 -4.55 -17.98 18.20
C PHE A 9 -3.77 -17.68 19.49
N ASN A 10 -3.80 -18.61 20.46
CA ASN A 10 -3.00 -18.47 21.69
C ASN A 10 -1.49 -18.44 21.39
N ALA A 11 -1.01 -19.22 20.42
CA ALA A 11 0.39 -19.19 19.98
C ALA A 11 0.77 -17.84 19.33
N LEU A 12 -0.18 -17.11 18.77
CA LEU A 12 -0.02 -15.74 18.27
C LEU A 12 -0.11 -14.67 19.38
N GLY A 13 -0.40 -15.07 20.62
CA GLY A 13 -0.49 -14.18 21.77
C GLY A 13 -1.90 -13.67 22.07
N PHE A 14 -2.93 -14.12 21.35
CA PHE A 14 -4.31 -13.73 21.64
C PHE A 14 -4.85 -14.38 22.89
N THR A 15 -5.52 -13.60 23.72
CA THR A 15 -6.17 -14.08 24.94
C THR A 15 -7.59 -14.58 24.66
N ALA A 16 -8.14 -15.35 25.59
CA ALA A 16 -9.53 -15.79 25.50
C ALA A 16 -10.54 -14.64 25.48
N GLU A 17 -10.20 -13.51 26.08
CA GLU A 17 -11.08 -12.32 26.07
C GLU A 17 -11.02 -11.59 24.72
N GLU A 18 -9.85 -11.50 24.10
CA GLU A 18 -9.70 -10.93 22.77
C GLU A 18 -10.44 -11.74 21.70
N LEU A 19 -10.42 -13.07 21.79
CA LEU A 19 -11.13 -13.95 20.87
C LEU A 19 -12.68 -13.85 20.94
N LYS A 20 -13.23 -13.08 21.88
CA LYS A 20 -14.66 -12.77 21.96
C LYS A 20 -15.02 -11.45 21.27
N LYS A 21 -14.02 -10.66 20.89
CA LYS A 21 -14.19 -9.35 20.27
C LYS A 21 -14.18 -9.47 18.75
N PRO A 22 -14.74 -8.49 18.02
CA PRO A 22 -14.65 -8.45 16.57
C PRO A 22 -13.18 -8.47 16.09
N MET A 23 -12.88 -9.34 15.17
CA MET A 23 -11.55 -9.43 14.55
C MET A 23 -11.52 -8.58 13.29
N VAL A 24 -10.68 -7.56 13.28
CA VAL A 24 -10.57 -6.61 12.17
C VAL A 24 -9.29 -6.89 11.39
N GLY A 25 -9.44 -7.32 10.14
CA GLY A 25 -8.32 -7.50 9.22
C GLY A 25 -7.79 -6.16 8.72
N ILE A 26 -6.49 -5.92 8.91
CA ILE A 26 -5.80 -4.74 8.37
C ILE A 26 -4.98 -5.17 7.17
N VAL A 27 -5.43 -4.82 5.97
CA VAL A 27 -4.74 -5.17 4.73
C VAL A 27 -3.68 -4.11 4.44
N SER A 28 -2.42 -4.48 4.61
CA SER A 28 -1.28 -3.57 4.45
C SER A 28 -0.57 -3.80 3.12
N SER A 29 -0.44 -2.78 2.31
CA SER A 29 0.39 -2.82 1.09
C SER A 29 1.84 -2.35 1.31
N TYR A 30 2.28 -2.28 2.57
CA TYR A 30 3.67 -1.96 2.89
C TYR A 30 4.67 -2.86 2.16
N ASN A 31 5.68 -2.25 1.60
CA ASN A 31 6.90 -2.92 1.12
C ASN A 31 8.02 -1.89 0.91
N GLU A 32 9.25 -2.37 0.74
CA GLU A 32 10.45 -1.53 0.63
C GLU A 32 10.85 -1.24 -0.83
N ILE A 33 10.17 -1.84 -1.82
CA ILE A 33 10.50 -1.64 -3.24
C ILE A 33 9.61 -0.59 -3.92
N VAL A 34 8.43 -0.32 -3.40
CA VAL A 34 7.52 0.68 -3.95
C VAL A 34 7.64 1.97 -3.12
N PRO A 35 8.24 3.05 -3.65
CA PRO A 35 8.52 4.24 -2.86
C PRO A 35 7.29 4.82 -2.15
N GLY A 36 6.13 4.85 -2.80
CA GLY A 36 4.87 5.30 -2.20
C GLY A 36 4.33 4.41 -1.09
N HIS A 37 4.93 3.24 -0.82
CA HIS A 37 4.46 2.27 0.17
C HIS A 37 5.37 2.16 1.40
N MET A 38 6.57 2.73 1.36
CA MET A 38 7.59 2.51 2.38
C MET A 38 7.24 3.06 3.79
N ASN A 39 6.25 3.93 3.92
CA ASN A 39 5.80 4.46 5.21
C ASN A 39 4.38 4.00 5.60
N ILE A 40 3.80 3.07 4.87
CA ILE A 40 2.47 2.50 5.18
C ILE A 40 2.49 1.78 6.53
N ASP A 41 3.61 1.23 6.98
CA ASP A 41 3.79 0.62 8.29
C ASP A 41 3.39 1.56 9.44
N LYS A 42 3.71 2.85 9.34
CA LYS A 42 3.34 3.86 10.33
C LYS A 42 1.83 4.09 10.38
N ILE A 43 1.19 4.13 9.21
CA ILE A 43 -0.27 4.24 9.10
C ILE A 43 -0.93 2.98 9.68
N VAL A 44 -0.42 1.80 9.34
CA VAL A 44 -0.92 0.53 9.87
C VAL A 44 -0.83 0.47 11.38
N ASN A 45 0.25 0.97 11.98
CA ASN A 45 0.39 1.02 13.43
C ASN A 45 -0.65 1.96 14.08
N ALA A 46 -0.94 3.11 13.47
CA ALA A 46 -2.00 4.00 13.93
C ALA A 46 -3.39 3.36 13.79
N VAL A 47 -3.64 2.65 12.68
CA VAL A 47 -4.89 1.90 12.47
C VAL A 47 -5.06 0.81 13.51
N LYS A 48 -4.00 0.05 13.83
CA LYS A 48 -4.05 -0.98 14.90
C LYS A 48 -4.48 -0.37 16.24
N LEU A 49 -3.91 0.79 16.58
CA LEU A 49 -4.27 1.48 17.81
C LEU A 49 -5.75 1.89 17.80
N GLY A 50 -6.23 2.52 16.73
CA GLY A 50 -7.63 2.92 16.61
C GLY A 50 -8.62 1.76 16.67
N VAL A 51 -8.29 0.61 16.04
CA VAL A 51 -9.11 -0.61 16.14
C VAL A 51 -9.15 -1.14 17.58
N ALA A 52 -8.01 -1.15 18.27
CA ALA A 52 -7.93 -1.60 19.66
C ALA A 52 -8.71 -0.67 20.60
N GLU A 53 -8.59 0.65 20.45
CA GLU A 53 -9.35 1.64 21.21
C GLU A 53 -10.86 1.52 21.00
N ALA A 54 -11.29 1.16 19.78
CA ALA A 54 -12.68 0.88 19.47
C ALA A 54 -13.18 -0.48 20.00
N GLY A 55 -12.33 -1.26 20.65
CA GLY A 55 -12.66 -2.55 21.25
C GLY A 55 -12.58 -3.75 20.31
N GLY A 56 -12.04 -3.58 19.10
CA GLY A 56 -11.75 -4.67 18.16
C GLY A 56 -10.37 -5.29 18.37
N VAL A 57 -10.11 -6.39 17.68
CA VAL A 57 -8.80 -7.05 17.63
C VAL A 57 -8.18 -6.84 16.25
N PRO A 58 -7.10 -6.05 16.15
CA PRO A 58 -6.45 -5.75 14.87
C PRO A 58 -5.52 -6.88 14.44
N VAL A 59 -5.68 -7.40 13.24
CA VAL A 59 -4.81 -8.42 12.65
C VAL A 59 -4.32 -7.95 11.28
N VAL A 60 -3.00 -7.80 11.14
CA VAL A 60 -2.39 -7.32 9.89
C VAL A 60 -2.05 -8.48 8.97
N PHE A 61 -2.36 -8.34 7.69
CA PHE A 61 -1.87 -9.21 6.63
C PHE A 61 -1.52 -8.41 5.36
N PRO A 62 -0.59 -8.89 4.52
CA PRO A 62 -0.08 -8.11 3.41
C PRO A 62 -0.97 -8.18 2.16
N ALA A 63 -0.95 -7.10 1.38
CA ALA A 63 -1.25 -7.09 -0.04
C ALA A 63 0.03 -6.78 -0.82
N ILE A 64 0.21 -7.43 -1.99
CA ILE A 64 1.34 -7.13 -2.87
C ILE A 64 1.14 -5.77 -3.55
N ALA A 65 2.24 -5.20 -4.05
CA ALA A 65 2.23 -4.04 -4.92
C ALA A 65 3.42 -4.08 -5.88
N VAL A 66 3.19 -3.59 -7.10
CA VAL A 66 4.24 -3.38 -8.11
C VAL A 66 4.34 -1.89 -8.37
N CYS A 67 5.55 -1.36 -8.41
CA CYS A 67 5.79 0.02 -8.77
C CYS A 67 5.85 0.15 -10.30
N ASP A 68 4.84 0.77 -10.90
CA ASP A 68 4.79 0.99 -12.35
C ASP A 68 5.99 1.82 -12.83
N GLY A 69 6.39 2.83 -12.08
CA GLY A 69 7.52 3.68 -12.43
C GLY A 69 8.85 2.91 -12.50
N ILE A 70 9.06 1.96 -11.60
CA ILE A 70 10.27 1.09 -11.62
C ILE A 70 10.15 0.04 -12.74
N ALA A 71 8.95 -0.49 -12.98
CA ALA A 71 8.71 -1.51 -13.99
C ALA A 71 8.65 -0.97 -15.42
N MET A 72 8.52 0.34 -15.58
CA MET A 72 8.39 1.00 -16.89
C MET A 72 9.66 0.81 -17.75
N GLY A 73 9.46 0.62 -19.04
CA GLY A 73 10.56 0.47 -20.00
C GLY A 73 11.13 -0.94 -20.14
N HIS A 74 10.64 -1.92 -19.38
CA HIS A 74 11.05 -3.32 -19.51
C HIS A 74 9.86 -4.30 -19.36
N VAL A 75 10.12 -5.60 -19.51
CA VAL A 75 9.09 -6.65 -19.49
C VAL A 75 8.27 -6.69 -18.20
N GLY A 76 8.82 -6.20 -17.09
CA GLY A 76 8.15 -6.14 -15.78
C GLY A 76 6.85 -5.33 -15.78
N MET A 77 6.72 -4.35 -16.69
CA MET A 77 5.48 -3.55 -16.80
C MET A 77 4.25 -4.38 -17.14
N LYS A 78 4.41 -5.54 -17.79
CA LYS A 78 3.31 -6.47 -18.09
C LYS A 78 2.65 -7.02 -16.83
N TYR A 79 3.36 -7.04 -15.71
CA TYR A 79 2.86 -7.57 -14.45
C TYR A 79 2.11 -6.53 -13.61
N SER A 80 2.24 -5.24 -13.93
CA SER A 80 1.58 -4.18 -13.18
C SER A 80 0.06 -4.36 -13.16
N LEU A 81 -0.59 -4.39 -14.32
CA LEU A 81 -2.05 -4.50 -14.39
C LEU A 81 -2.58 -5.82 -13.81
N VAL A 82 -1.86 -6.92 -14.02
CA VAL A 82 -2.24 -8.26 -13.52
C VAL A 82 -2.31 -8.29 -11.98
N THR A 83 -1.49 -7.50 -11.30
CA THR A 83 -1.49 -7.46 -9.84
C THR A 83 -2.82 -7.00 -9.25
N ARG A 84 -3.62 -6.24 -9.98
CA ARG A 84 -4.94 -5.80 -9.52
C ARG A 84 -5.84 -6.97 -9.18
N ASP A 85 -5.92 -7.98 -10.06
CA ASP A 85 -6.73 -9.16 -9.84
C ASP A 85 -6.12 -10.06 -8.76
N LEU A 86 -4.79 -10.25 -8.78
CA LEU A 86 -4.08 -11.02 -7.75
C LEU A 86 -4.27 -10.42 -6.34
N ILE A 87 -4.25 -9.09 -6.21
CA ILE A 87 -4.50 -8.40 -4.95
C ILE A 87 -5.94 -8.67 -4.50
N ALA A 88 -6.91 -8.55 -5.40
CA ALA A 88 -8.30 -8.82 -5.09
C ALA A 88 -8.51 -10.27 -4.63
N ASP A 89 -8.02 -11.23 -5.39
CA ASP A 89 -8.16 -12.66 -5.13
C ASP A 89 -7.48 -13.08 -3.82
N SER A 90 -6.24 -12.65 -3.60
CA SER A 90 -5.50 -12.99 -2.38
C SER A 90 -6.10 -12.36 -1.13
N THR A 91 -6.59 -11.13 -1.22
CA THR A 91 -7.26 -10.44 -0.11
C THR A 91 -8.58 -11.12 0.23
N GLU A 92 -9.37 -11.50 -0.78
CA GLU A 92 -10.61 -12.24 -0.61
C GLU A 92 -10.36 -13.59 0.06
N CYS A 93 -9.37 -14.35 -0.41
CA CYS A 93 -8.97 -15.62 0.19
C CYS A 93 -8.60 -15.46 1.67
N MET A 94 -7.77 -14.48 2.00
CA MET A 94 -7.35 -14.21 3.37
C MET A 94 -8.53 -13.85 4.27
N ALA A 95 -9.41 -12.97 3.80
CA ALA A 95 -10.53 -12.48 4.59
C ALA A 95 -11.56 -13.58 4.86
N ILE A 96 -11.88 -14.40 3.87
CA ILE A 96 -12.84 -15.51 4.01
C ILE A 96 -12.24 -16.63 4.87
N ALA A 97 -10.99 -17.04 4.60
CA ALA A 97 -10.36 -18.14 5.32
C ALA A 97 -10.19 -17.87 6.82
N HIS A 98 -9.93 -16.62 7.19
CA HIS A 98 -9.73 -16.23 8.60
C HIS A 98 -10.98 -15.59 9.22
N GLN A 99 -12.07 -15.46 8.46
CA GLN A 99 -13.39 -15.02 8.95
C GLN A 99 -13.33 -13.68 9.70
N PHE A 100 -12.70 -12.66 9.08
CA PHE A 100 -12.70 -11.31 9.65
C PHE A 100 -14.10 -10.72 9.67
N ASP A 101 -14.43 -9.99 10.75
CA ASP A 101 -15.71 -9.31 10.91
C ASP A 101 -15.78 -7.98 10.15
N ALA A 102 -14.61 -7.34 9.96
CA ALA A 102 -14.46 -6.09 9.25
C ALA A 102 -13.04 -5.95 8.71
N LEU A 103 -12.83 -5.01 7.79
CA LEU A 103 -11.53 -4.76 7.17
C LEU A 103 -11.15 -3.28 7.24
N VAL A 104 -9.88 -3.00 7.47
CA VAL A 104 -9.28 -1.71 7.17
C VAL A 104 -8.21 -1.94 6.10
N MET A 105 -8.40 -1.35 4.94
CA MET A 105 -7.49 -1.48 3.82
C MET A 105 -6.58 -0.27 3.74
N VAL A 106 -5.27 -0.50 3.73
CA VAL A 106 -4.24 0.56 3.68
C VAL A 106 -3.46 0.45 2.38
N PRO A 107 -4.08 0.86 1.25
CA PRO A 107 -3.46 0.84 -0.06
C PRO A 107 -2.69 2.11 -0.37
N ASN A 108 -1.87 2.02 -1.42
CA ASN A 108 -1.42 3.16 -2.22
C ASN A 108 -1.22 2.71 -3.67
N CYS A 109 -0.87 3.64 -4.57
CA CYS A 109 -0.66 3.37 -5.99
C CYS A 109 -1.89 2.90 -6.78
N ASP A 110 -1.76 3.01 -8.10
CA ASP A 110 -2.87 2.96 -9.08
C ASP A 110 -3.41 1.55 -9.41
N LYS A 111 -2.70 0.49 -9.04
CA LYS A 111 -3.20 -0.90 -9.18
C LYS A 111 -3.58 -1.52 -7.85
N ASN A 112 -2.91 -1.12 -6.77
CA ASN A 112 -3.19 -1.63 -5.43
C ASN A 112 -4.54 -1.12 -4.88
N VAL A 113 -4.81 0.18 -5.05
CA VAL A 113 -6.10 0.77 -4.64
C VAL A 113 -7.29 0.08 -5.31
N PRO A 114 -7.38 -0.01 -6.66
CA PRO A 114 -8.51 -0.69 -7.30
C PRO A 114 -8.55 -2.18 -6.99
N GLY A 115 -7.42 -2.87 -6.83
CA GLY A 115 -7.40 -4.28 -6.41
C GLY A 115 -8.07 -4.50 -5.06
N LEU A 116 -7.76 -3.67 -4.07
CA LEU A 116 -8.41 -3.75 -2.76
C LEU A 116 -9.88 -3.30 -2.79
N LEU A 117 -10.24 -2.34 -3.65
CA LEU A 117 -11.65 -1.98 -3.86
C LEU A 117 -12.46 -3.14 -4.45
N MET A 118 -11.87 -3.88 -5.39
CA MET A 118 -12.49 -5.10 -5.95
C MET A 118 -12.71 -6.15 -4.86
N ALA A 119 -11.69 -6.38 -4.01
CA ALA A 119 -11.82 -7.30 -2.87
C ALA A 119 -12.94 -6.86 -1.91
N ALA A 120 -12.98 -5.59 -1.55
CA ALA A 120 -14.03 -5.05 -0.67
C ALA A 120 -15.44 -5.25 -1.25
N ALA A 121 -15.61 -5.00 -2.55
CA ALA A 121 -16.89 -5.19 -3.23
C ALA A 121 -17.32 -6.66 -3.28
N ARG A 122 -16.37 -7.59 -3.47
CA ARG A 122 -16.66 -9.05 -3.47
C ARG A 122 -17.00 -9.57 -2.08
N LEU A 123 -16.26 -9.13 -1.07
CA LEU A 123 -16.41 -9.59 0.31
C LEU A 123 -17.69 -9.07 0.98
N ASN A 124 -18.12 -7.86 0.60
CA ASN A 124 -19.28 -7.17 1.21
C ASN A 124 -19.22 -7.13 2.75
N LEU A 125 -18.02 -6.99 3.32
CA LEU A 125 -17.79 -6.77 4.74
C LEU A 125 -17.68 -5.27 5.04
N PRO A 126 -18.00 -4.83 6.26
CA PRO A 126 -17.71 -3.46 6.68
C PRO A 126 -16.23 -3.15 6.43
N THR A 127 -15.95 -2.15 5.59
CA THR A 127 -14.58 -1.86 5.14
C THR A 127 -14.32 -0.36 5.14
N VAL A 128 -13.16 0.03 5.67
CA VAL A 128 -12.64 1.40 5.62
C VAL A 128 -11.34 1.42 4.83
N PHE A 129 -11.16 2.45 3.98
CA PHE A 129 -9.94 2.69 3.25
C PHE A 129 -9.15 3.83 3.88
N VAL A 130 -7.85 3.59 4.11
CA VAL A 130 -6.90 4.59 4.58
C VAL A 130 -5.77 4.68 3.57
N SER A 131 -5.79 5.71 2.73
CA SER A 131 -4.76 5.89 1.70
C SER A 131 -3.40 6.21 2.29
N GLY A 132 -2.34 5.68 1.67
CA GLY A 132 -0.94 6.04 1.98
C GLY A 132 -0.59 7.50 1.66
N GLY A 133 -1.45 8.20 0.92
CA GLY A 133 -1.28 9.60 0.54
C GLY A 133 -0.45 9.81 -0.74
N PRO A 134 -0.40 11.05 -1.24
CA PRO A 134 0.35 11.41 -2.43
C PRO A 134 1.85 11.47 -2.14
N MET A 135 2.65 11.23 -3.18
CA MET A 135 4.09 11.47 -3.13
C MET A 135 4.39 12.98 -3.17
N LEU A 136 5.37 13.42 -2.38
CA LEU A 136 5.82 14.80 -2.39
C LEU A 136 6.71 15.09 -3.61
N ALA A 137 6.58 16.30 -4.14
CA ALA A 137 7.49 16.80 -5.15
C ALA A 137 8.84 17.18 -4.51
N GLY A 138 9.94 16.84 -5.18
CA GLY A 138 11.27 17.33 -4.87
C GLY A 138 11.52 18.73 -5.44
N HIS A 139 12.71 19.25 -5.21
CA HIS A 139 13.14 20.55 -5.74
C HIS A 139 14.47 20.44 -6.47
N VAL A 140 14.53 20.97 -7.68
CA VAL A 140 15.75 21.12 -8.48
C VAL A 140 15.81 22.56 -8.96
N GLN A 141 16.97 23.20 -8.76
CA GLN A 141 17.22 24.59 -9.16
C GLN A 141 16.10 25.55 -8.69
N GLY A 142 15.61 25.35 -7.44
CA GLY A 142 14.54 26.17 -6.86
C GLY A 142 13.12 25.89 -7.38
N LYS A 143 12.94 24.95 -8.31
CA LYS A 143 11.65 24.59 -8.89
C LYS A 143 11.16 23.25 -8.35
N LYS A 144 9.87 23.18 -8.03
CA LYS A 144 9.22 21.91 -7.67
C LYS A 144 9.20 20.98 -8.88
N ARG A 145 9.60 19.72 -8.67
CA ARG A 145 9.61 18.66 -9.67
C ARG A 145 8.94 17.40 -9.12
N SER A 146 8.06 16.84 -9.90
CA SER A 146 7.37 15.58 -9.59
C SER A 146 7.84 14.47 -10.52
N LEU A 147 7.33 13.25 -10.32
CA LEU A 147 7.60 12.15 -11.24
C LEU A 147 7.18 12.48 -12.68
N SER A 148 6.10 13.22 -12.87
CA SER A 148 5.68 13.69 -14.20
C SER A 148 6.75 14.56 -14.88
N SER A 149 7.47 15.37 -14.11
CA SER A 149 8.58 16.18 -14.63
C SER A 149 9.73 15.34 -15.17
N MET A 150 9.92 14.10 -14.67
CA MET A 150 10.91 13.18 -15.22
C MET A 150 10.52 12.67 -16.61
N PHE A 151 9.25 12.36 -16.83
CA PHE A 151 8.77 11.96 -18.17
C PHE A 151 8.89 13.09 -19.16
N GLU A 152 8.58 14.35 -18.75
CA GLU A 152 8.77 15.55 -19.56
C GLU A 152 10.26 15.76 -19.87
N ALA A 153 11.15 15.54 -18.91
CA ALA A 153 12.61 15.67 -19.10
C ALA A 153 13.15 14.68 -20.12
N VAL A 154 12.72 13.42 -20.08
CA VAL A 154 13.10 12.42 -21.08
C VAL A 154 12.65 12.85 -22.49
N GLY A 155 11.44 13.36 -22.62
CA GLY A 155 10.94 13.93 -23.89
C GLY A 155 11.76 15.14 -24.36
N SER A 156 12.10 16.05 -23.46
CA SER A 156 12.92 17.23 -23.75
C SER A 156 14.35 16.87 -24.16
N TYR A 157 14.94 15.87 -23.52
CA TYR A 157 16.24 15.32 -23.91
C TYR A 157 16.21 14.73 -25.33
N ALA A 158 15.20 13.92 -25.64
CA ALA A 158 15.01 13.35 -26.97
C ALA A 158 14.78 14.41 -28.05
N ALA A 159 14.17 15.54 -27.70
CA ALA A 159 13.98 16.68 -28.57
C ALA A 159 15.21 17.63 -28.68
N GLY A 160 16.29 17.35 -27.94
CA GLY A 160 17.51 18.16 -27.92
C GLY A 160 17.38 19.51 -27.19
N THR A 161 16.35 19.68 -26.37
CA THR A 161 16.09 20.90 -25.59
C THR A 161 16.57 20.82 -24.14
N MET A 162 17.09 19.68 -23.72
CA MET A 162 17.65 19.41 -22.39
C MET A 162 18.95 18.62 -22.53
N THR A 163 19.91 18.85 -21.66
CA THR A 163 21.19 18.11 -21.64
C THR A 163 21.06 16.81 -20.83
N GLU A 164 22.04 15.89 -21.01
CA GLU A 164 22.12 14.67 -20.20
C GLU A 164 22.34 14.99 -18.71
N ASP A 165 23.16 16.00 -18.43
CA ASP A 165 23.44 16.45 -17.05
C ASP A 165 22.16 16.97 -16.36
N ASP A 166 21.32 17.72 -17.07
CA ASP A 166 20.04 18.21 -16.54
C ASP A 166 19.09 17.04 -16.19
N VAL A 167 19.05 16.02 -17.06
CA VAL A 167 18.25 14.79 -16.80
C VAL A 167 18.80 14.03 -15.62
N LEU A 168 20.13 13.91 -15.53
CA LEU A 168 20.79 13.23 -14.42
C LEU A 168 20.49 13.96 -13.09
N GLU A 169 20.65 15.28 -13.05
CA GLU A 169 20.32 16.08 -11.86
C GLU A 169 18.87 15.87 -11.41
N LEU A 170 17.92 15.89 -12.35
CA LEU A 170 16.52 15.59 -12.07
C LEU A 170 16.33 14.19 -11.53
N SER A 171 17.05 13.19 -12.03
CA SER A 171 16.90 11.79 -11.60
C SER A 171 17.39 11.53 -10.19
N LEU A 172 18.24 12.40 -9.65
CA LEU A 172 18.82 12.27 -8.30
C LEU A 172 17.92 12.89 -7.20
N ILE A 173 16.84 13.58 -7.57
CA ILE A 173 15.93 14.12 -6.57
C ILE A 173 15.05 13.04 -5.96
N HIS A 174 14.85 13.15 -4.65
CA HIS A 174 13.83 12.35 -3.95
C HIS A 174 12.42 12.86 -4.28
N ILE A 175 11.82 12.34 -5.35
CA ILE A 175 10.46 12.70 -5.80
C ILE A 175 9.38 11.91 -5.03
N SER A 176 9.76 11.00 -4.18
CA SER A 176 8.85 9.96 -3.68
C SER A 176 8.78 9.83 -2.17
N GLU A 177 9.19 10.82 -1.39
CA GLU A 177 8.92 10.75 0.03
C GLU A 177 7.39 10.80 0.23
N PRO A 178 6.77 9.73 0.77
CA PRO A 178 5.39 9.84 1.20
C PRO A 178 5.35 10.92 2.26
N THR A 179 4.27 11.70 2.24
CA THR A 179 4.05 12.82 3.15
C THR A 179 4.59 12.54 4.54
N ARG A 180 5.67 13.22 4.94
CA ARG A 180 5.85 13.50 6.34
C ARG A 180 4.60 14.30 6.72
N HIS A 181 3.77 13.75 7.58
CA HIS A 181 2.74 14.55 8.20
C HIS A 181 3.46 15.79 8.71
N ALA A 182 3.05 16.97 8.20
CA ALA A 182 3.50 18.22 8.74
C ALA A 182 3.25 18.18 10.24
N GLN A 183 4.32 18.27 11.00
CA GLN A 183 4.24 18.54 12.43
C GLN A 183 3.70 19.95 12.61
#